data_feeafeaee338b3241e16f0adedd5d1f5
#
_entry.id   feeafeaee338b3241e16f0adedd5d1f5
#
_cell.length_a   1.000
_cell.length_b   1.000
_cell.length_c   1.000
_cell.angle_alpha   90.00
_cell.angle_beta   90.00
_cell.angle_gamma   90.00
#
_symmetry.space_group_name_H-M   'P 1'
#
loop_
_entity.id
_entity.type
_entity.pdbx_description
1 polymer ?
#
loop_
_entity_poly.entity_id
_entity_poly.type
_entity_poly.pdbx_seq_one_letter_code
_entity_poly.pdbx_strand_id
1 'polypeptide(L)'
;MATQYIMHHDTGGWRVQVWLSFGLAVTACVLGIVQLPGQDLDRAFLALGMFFCLFSAFAVAKTIRDNRDGQVDTKSWVMTVWVAFAAAVALTAWGLWRMNIPGAEKKYMMVSWLFLVSSTFTLAKTIRDGHEVELMERSGPTTVTGKP
;
A
#
# COMPACT_ATOMS: atom_id res chain seq x y z
N MET A 1 -34.81 -12.81 8.60
CA MET A 1 -33.73 -12.38 9.49
C MET A 1 -32.91 -11.32 8.77
N ALA A 2 -33.08 -10.08 9.15
CA ALA A 2 -32.32 -8.97 8.56
C ALA A 2 -30.91 -9.04 9.07
N THR A 3 -29.96 -9.35 8.18
CA THR A 3 -28.52 -9.27 8.46
C THR A 3 -28.19 -7.78 8.63
N GLN A 4 -28.09 -7.33 9.87
CA GLN A 4 -27.52 -6.02 10.15
C GLN A 4 -26.09 -6.02 9.67
N TYR A 5 -25.83 -5.40 8.53
CA TYR A 5 -24.49 -4.95 8.16
C TYR A 5 -24.07 -3.92 9.20
N ILE A 6 -23.24 -4.35 10.14
CA ILE A 6 -22.54 -3.43 11.04
C ILE A 6 -21.58 -2.64 10.15
N MET A 7 -22.04 -1.47 9.73
CA MET A 7 -21.17 -0.48 9.08
C MET A 7 -20.09 -0.13 10.10
N HIS A 8 -18.89 -0.66 9.88
CA HIS A 8 -17.71 -0.23 10.62
C HIS A 8 -17.39 1.19 10.11
N HIS A 9 -17.92 2.18 10.78
CA HIS A 9 -17.51 3.57 10.57
C HIS A 9 -16.02 3.64 10.91
N ASP A 10 -15.17 3.74 9.87
CA ASP A 10 -13.77 4.13 10.05
C ASP A 10 -13.76 5.48 10.77
N THR A 11 -13.43 5.45 12.05
CA THR A 11 -13.34 6.67 12.85
C THR A 11 -12.26 7.56 12.22
N GLY A 12 -12.51 8.90 12.20
CA GLY A 12 -11.54 9.86 11.67
C GLY A 12 -10.13 9.67 12.25
N GLY A 13 -10.04 9.21 13.50
CA GLY A 13 -8.78 8.83 14.15
C GLY A 13 -8.04 7.68 13.45
N TRP A 14 -8.74 6.66 12.96
CA TRP A 14 -8.12 5.57 12.18
C TRP A 14 -7.49 6.08 10.88
N ARG A 15 -8.20 6.92 10.14
CA ARG A 15 -7.68 7.51 8.89
C ARG A 15 -6.42 8.32 9.14
N VAL A 16 -6.43 9.17 10.17
CA VAL A 16 -5.26 9.97 10.56
C VAL A 16 -4.09 9.06 10.93
N GLN A 17 -4.32 8.02 11.73
CA GLN A 17 -3.28 7.05 12.12
C GLN A 17 -2.64 6.36 10.90
N VAL A 18 -3.43 5.94 9.92
CA VAL A 18 -2.93 5.27 8.70
C VAL A 18 -2.07 6.22 7.87
N TRP A 19 -2.51 7.48 7.67
CA TRP A 19 -1.72 8.49 6.97
C TRP A 19 -0.42 8.84 7.69
N LEU A 20 -0.46 8.96 9.01
CA LEU A 20 0.73 9.18 9.83
C LEU A 20 1.71 8.01 9.74
N SER A 21 1.22 6.77 9.82
CA SER A 21 2.06 5.58 9.70
C SER A 21 2.75 5.49 8.35
N PHE A 22 2.02 5.78 7.27
CA PHE A 22 2.59 5.80 5.92
C PHE A 22 3.61 6.93 5.76
N GLY A 23 3.29 8.15 6.21
CA GLY A 23 4.22 9.28 6.17
C GLY A 23 5.50 9.02 6.98
N LEU A 24 5.37 8.40 8.16
CA LEU A 24 6.50 8.00 8.98
C LEU A 24 7.37 6.96 8.28
N ALA A 25 6.75 5.95 7.65
CA ALA A 25 7.48 4.92 6.91
C ALA A 25 8.26 5.50 5.71
N VAL A 26 7.64 6.40 4.94
CA VAL A 26 8.30 7.11 3.84
C VAL A 26 9.47 7.94 4.37
N THR A 27 9.27 8.71 5.43
CA THR A 27 10.30 9.55 6.04
C THR A 27 11.47 8.70 6.54
N ALA A 28 11.19 7.58 7.22
CA ALA A 28 12.23 6.67 7.71
C ALA A 28 13.06 6.09 6.55
N CYS A 29 12.42 5.70 5.45
CA CYS A 29 13.12 5.20 4.26
C CYS A 29 13.98 6.30 3.60
N VAL A 30 13.45 7.50 3.43
CA VAL A 30 14.18 8.62 2.83
C VAL A 30 15.40 9.00 3.68
N LEU A 31 15.23 9.14 4.99
CA LEU A 31 16.33 9.42 5.92
C LEU A 31 17.39 8.31 5.88
N GLY A 32 16.95 7.04 5.85
CA GLY A 32 17.87 5.92 5.72
C GLY A 32 18.70 5.95 4.43
N ILE A 33 18.08 6.25 3.29
CA ILE A 33 18.78 6.36 2.01
C ILE A 33 19.78 7.54 2.02
N VAL A 34 19.37 8.70 2.53
CA VAL A 34 20.22 9.91 2.57
C VAL A 34 21.43 9.70 3.47
N GLN A 35 21.24 9.03 4.60
CA GLN A 35 22.33 8.79 5.57
C GLN A 35 23.16 7.54 5.25
N LEU A 36 22.79 6.77 4.23
CA LEU A 36 23.49 5.54 3.89
C LEU A 36 24.95 5.81 3.53
N PRO A 37 25.93 5.21 4.21
CA PRO A 37 27.33 5.25 3.81
C PRO A 37 27.50 4.39 2.55
N GLY A 38 27.82 4.97 1.41
CA GLY A 38 27.99 4.19 0.17
C GLY A 38 28.09 5.08 -1.07
N GLN A 39 28.10 4.42 -2.22
CA GLN A 39 28.12 5.11 -3.51
C GLN A 39 26.72 5.66 -3.84
N ASP A 40 26.68 6.75 -4.58
CA ASP A 40 25.41 7.36 -5.01
C ASP A 40 24.56 6.39 -5.86
N LEU A 41 25.19 5.46 -6.56
CA LEU A 41 24.53 4.42 -7.32
C LEU A 41 23.72 3.47 -6.40
N ASP A 42 24.27 3.11 -5.24
CA ASP A 42 23.59 2.25 -4.27
C ASP A 42 22.35 2.94 -3.69
N ARG A 43 22.47 4.23 -3.38
CA ARG A 43 21.34 5.06 -2.92
C ARG A 43 20.27 5.18 -3.99
N ALA A 44 20.67 5.44 -5.24
CA ALA A 44 19.73 5.51 -6.37
C ALA A 44 19.02 4.17 -6.61
N PHE A 45 19.74 3.05 -6.52
CA PHE A 45 19.16 1.72 -6.65
C PHE A 45 18.12 1.43 -5.57
N LEU A 46 18.41 1.74 -4.31
CA LEU A 46 17.45 1.56 -3.21
C LEU A 46 16.24 2.48 -3.37
N ALA A 47 16.45 3.74 -3.73
CA ALA A 47 15.35 4.68 -3.96
C ALA A 47 14.40 4.18 -5.07
N LEU A 48 14.94 3.75 -6.20
CA LEU A 48 14.17 3.17 -7.31
C LEU A 48 13.47 1.88 -6.91
N GLY A 49 14.16 0.99 -6.18
CA GLY A 49 13.60 -0.26 -5.69
C GLY A 49 12.42 -0.03 -4.74
N MET A 50 12.56 0.91 -3.80
CA MET A 50 11.48 1.29 -2.88
C MET A 50 10.30 1.93 -3.61
N PHE A 51 10.56 2.81 -4.57
CA PHE A 51 9.52 3.41 -5.40
C PHE A 51 8.77 2.35 -6.21
N PHE A 52 9.50 1.39 -6.78
CA PHE A 52 8.90 0.29 -7.53
C PHE A 52 8.09 -0.66 -6.63
N CYS A 53 8.56 -0.93 -5.41
CA CYS A 53 7.79 -1.68 -4.41
C CYS A 53 6.48 -0.96 -4.04
N LEU A 54 6.53 0.36 -3.82
CA LEU A 54 5.36 1.19 -3.55
C LEU A 54 4.35 1.10 -4.70
N PHE A 55 4.78 1.38 -5.92
CA PHE A 55 3.92 1.35 -7.10
C PHE A 55 3.28 -0.03 -7.31
N SER A 56 4.07 -1.09 -7.23
CA SER A 56 3.57 -2.46 -7.42
C SER A 56 2.63 -2.88 -6.28
N ALA A 57 2.87 -2.44 -5.03
CA ALA A 57 1.96 -2.69 -3.91
C ALA A 57 0.58 -2.03 -4.13
N PHE A 58 0.54 -0.79 -4.63
CA PHE A 58 -0.72 -0.13 -5.01
C PHE A 58 -1.40 -0.85 -6.18
N ALA A 59 -0.64 -1.30 -7.18
CA ALA A 59 -1.19 -2.08 -8.30
C ALA A 59 -1.81 -3.40 -7.83
N VAL A 60 -1.14 -4.14 -6.93
CA VAL A 60 -1.68 -5.37 -6.31
C VAL A 60 -2.96 -5.04 -5.54
N ALA A 61 -2.94 -4.01 -4.69
CA ALA A 61 -4.10 -3.60 -3.90
C ALA A 61 -5.30 -3.25 -4.80
N LYS A 62 -5.07 -2.55 -5.92
CA LYS A 62 -6.09 -2.24 -6.92
C LYS A 62 -6.64 -3.52 -7.57
N THR A 63 -5.78 -4.41 -8.05
CA THR A 63 -6.18 -5.66 -8.72
C THR A 63 -7.00 -6.56 -7.79
N ILE A 64 -6.62 -6.67 -6.51
CA ILE A 64 -7.39 -7.44 -5.52
C ILE A 64 -8.79 -6.86 -5.36
N ARG A 65 -8.93 -5.53 -5.34
CA ARG A 65 -10.21 -4.86 -5.24
C ARG A 65 -11.08 -5.13 -6.48
N ASP A 66 -10.54 -4.84 -7.68
CA ASP A 66 -11.30 -4.91 -8.92
C ASP A 66 -11.86 -6.33 -9.14
N ASN A 67 -11.08 -7.37 -8.80
CA ASN A 67 -11.55 -8.76 -8.82
C ASN A 67 -12.64 -9.07 -7.77
N ARG A 68 -12.67 -8.34 -6.66
CA ARG A 68 -13.71 -8.52 -5.60
C ARG A 68 -15.03 -7.88 -6.00
N ASP A 69 -14.98 -6.77 -6.72
CA ASP A 69 -16.14 -5.98 -7.15
C ASP A 69 -16.77 -6.52 -8.45
N GLY A 70 -16.35 -7.71 -8.91
CA GLY A 70 -16.90 -8.40 -10.08
C GLY A 70 -16.38 -7.88 -11.43
N GLN A 71 -15.44 -6.94 -11.43
CA GLN A 71 -14.67 -6.60 -12.62
C GLN A 71 -13.58 -7.67 -12.80
N VAL A 72 -13.87 -8.66 -13.63
CA VAL A 72 -12.96 -9.79 -13.86
C VAL A 72 -11.77 -9.30 -14.69
N ASP A 73 -10.69 -8.94 -14.01
CA ASP A 73 -9.39 -8.73 -14.66
C ASP A 73 -8.94 -10.00 -15.37
N THR A 74 -8.30 -9.84 -16.52
CA THR A 74 -7.70 -10.96 -17.25
C THR A 74 -6.68 -11.68 -16.36
N LYS A 75 -6.69 -13.01 -16.31
CA LYS A 75 -5.74 -13.82 -15.52
C LYS A 75 -4.29 -13.41 -15.77
N SER A 76 -3.95 -13.05 -17.01
CA SER A 76 -2.62 -12.55 -17.38
C SER A 76 -2.28 -11.23 -16.68
N TRP A 77 -3.24 -10.31 -16.53
CA TRP A 77 -3.03 -9.05 -15.81
C TRP A 77 -2.74 -9.29 -14.32
N VAL A 78 -3.59 -10.08 -13.68
CA VAL A 78 -3.41 -10.45 -12.26
C VAL A 78 -2.04 -11.07 -12.03
N MET A 79 -1.65 -12.03 -12.88
CA MET A 79 -0.34 -12.68 -12.80
C MET A 79 0.81 -11.68 -12.98
N THR A 80 0.71 -10.78 -13.96
CA THR A 80 1.73 -9.75 -14.23
C THR A 80 1.94 -8.85 -13.03
N VAL A 81 0.87 -8.38 -12.39
CA VAL A 81 0.93 -7.49 -11.22
C VAL A 81 1.59 -8.21 -10.03
N TRP A 82 1.23 -9.47 -9.76
CA TRP A 82 1.85 -10.25 -8.70
C TRP A 82 3.33 -10.56 -8.96
N VAL A 83 3.70 -10.88 -10.19
CA VAL A 83 5.08 -11.11 -10.58
C VAL A 83 5.89 -9.81 -10.46
N ALA A 84 5.34 -8.67 -10.88
CA ALA A 84 6.00 -7.37 -10.75
C ALA A 84 6.25 -7.01 -9.27
N PHE A 85 5.27 -7.25 -8.40
CA PHE A 85 5.43 -7.03 -6.97
C PHE A 85 6.49 -7.95 -6.35
N ALA A 86 6.43 -9.25 -6.65
CA ALA A 86 7.41 -10.22 -6.18
C ALA A 86 8.82 -9.86 -6.66
N ALA A 87 8.97 -9.46 -7.92
CA ALA A 87 10.25 -9.01 -8.50
C ALA A 87 10.77 -7.73 -7.81
N ALA A 88 9.90 -6.74 -7.56
CA ALA A 88 10.26 -5.51 -6.86
C ALA A 88 10.80 -5.82 -5.46
N VAL A 89 10.10 -6.65 -4.71
CA VAL A 89 10.50 -7.08 -3.35
C VAL A 89 11.81 -7.85 -3.39
N ALA A 90 11.93 -8.84 -4.29
CA ALA A 90 13.13 -9.68 -4.39
C ALA A 90 14.36 -8.88 -4.81
N LEU A 91 14.24 -7.99 -5.80
CA LEU A 91 15.35 -7.15 -6.27
C LEU A 91 15.81 -6.15 -5.20
N THR A 92 14.88 -5.52 -4.50
CA THR A 92 15.22 -4.58 -3.42
C THR A 92 15.90 -5.29 -2.26
N ALA A 93 15.37 -6.44 -1.84
CA ALA A 93 15.97 -7.27 -0.78
C ALA A 93 17.37 -7.77 -1.17
N TRP A 94 17.52 -8.26 -2.40
CA TRP A 94 18.81 -8.72 -2.92
C TRP A 94 19.83 -7.58 -3.01
N GLY A 95 19.43 -6.41 -3.50
CA GLY A 95 20.29 -5.24 -3.56
C GLY A 95 20.77 -4.80 -2.18
N LEU A 96 19.85 -4.71 -1.21
CA LEU A 96 20.18 -4.37 0.16
C LEU A 96 21.12 -5.42 0.81
N TRP A 97 20.90 -6.70 0.50
CA TRP A 97 21.78 -7.77 0.98
C TRP A 97 23.21 -7.64 0.44
N ARG A 98 23.34 -7.34 -0.86
CA ARG A 98 24.63 -7.23 -1.54
C ARG A 98 25.45 -5.98 -1.16
N MET A 99 24.80 -4.92 -0.71
CA MET A 99 25.50 -3.69 -0.32
C MET A 99 26.45 -3.93 0.84
N ASN A 100 27.66 -3.39 0.69
CA ASN A 100 28.68 -3.47 1.74
C ASN A 100 28.54 -2.27 2.70
N ILE A 101 27.47 -2.30 3.50
CA ILE A 101 27.14 -1.29 4.52
C ILE A 101 27.13 -1.93 5.90
N PRO A 102 27.37 -1.13 6.98
CA PRO A 102 27.34 -1.64 8.33
C PRO A 102 26.02 -2.34 8.66
N GLY A 103 26.08 -3.35 9.51
CA GLY A 103 24.92 -4.19 9.80
C GLY A 103 23.77 -3.46 10.50
N ALA A 104 24.04 -2.37 11.20
CA ALA A 104 23.02 -1.57 11.86
C ALA A 104 22.16 -0.83 10.83
N GLU A 105 22.80 -0.14 9.87
CA GLU A 105 22.12 0.57 8.78
C GLU A 105 21.35 -0.39 7.89
N LYS A 106 21.92 -1.58 7.62
CA LYS A 106 21.25 -2.62 6.82
C LYS A 106 19.95 -3.08 7.50
N LYS A 107 19.98 -3.33 8.80
CA LYS A 107 18.80 -3.72 9.58
C LYS A 107 17.76 -2.59 9.61
N TYR A 108 18.20 -1.35 9.84
CA TYR A 108 17.33 -0.19 9.82
C TYR A 108 16.60 -0.04 8.47
N MET A 109 17.33 -0.13 7.36
CA MET A 109 16.76 -0.05 6.02
C MET A 109 15.76 -1.18 5.75
N MET A 110 16.08 -2.40 6.16
CA MET A 110 15.19 -3.55 5.98
C MET A 110 13.88 -3.37 6.75
N VAL A 111 13.94 -2.97 8.01
CA VAL A 111 12.75 -2.74 8.86
C VAL A 111 11.91 -1.58 8.30
N SER A 112 12.54 -0.46 7.95
CA SER A 112 11.86 0.71 7.39
C SER A 112 11.18 0.38 6.07
N TRP A 113 11.84 -0.38 5.20
CA TRP A 113 11.28 -0.84 3.93
C TRP A 113 10.09 -1.78 4.11
N LEU A 114 10.18 -2.77 5.00
CA LEU A 114 9.06 -3.67 5.30
C LEU A 114 7.88 -2.90 5.90
N PHE A 115 8.17 -1.92 6.76
CA PHE A 115 7.14 -1.03 7.32
C PHE A 115 6.49 -0.18 6.22
N LEU A 116 7.26 0.32 5.26
CA LEU A 116 6.75 1.05 4.10
C LEU A 116 5.78 0.19 3.28
N VAL A 117 6.17 -1.03 2.93
CA VAL A 117 5.31 -1.94 2.15
C VAL A 117 4.02 -2.25 2.92
N SER A 118 4.11 -2.57 4.21
CA SER A 118 2.96 -2.87 5.07
C SER A 118 2.01 -1.68 5.18
N SER A 119 2.54 -0.49 5.46
CA SER A 119 1.73 0.74 5.58
C SER A 119 1.07 1.13 4.26
N THR A 120 1.69 0.81 3.11
CA THR A 120 1.12 1.03 1.78
C THR A 120 -0.15 0.22 1.57
N PHE A 121 -0.16 -1.07 1.94
CA PHE A 121 -1.35 -1.90 1.86
C PHE A 121 -2.48 -1.40 2.77
N THR A 122 -2.13 -0.99 4.00
CA THR A 122 -3.09 -0.43 4.94
C THR A 122 -3.69 0.87 4.42
N LEU A 123 -2.86 1.76 3.87
CA LEU A 123 -3.30 3.01 3.26
C LEU A 123 -4.23 2.76 2.06
N ALA A 124 -3.84 1.86 1.15
CA ALA A 124 -4.64 1.50 -0.02
C ALA A 124 -6.03 1.00 0.38
N LYS A 125 -6.11 0.19 1.45
CA LYS A 125 -7.39 -0.25 2.01
C LYS A 125 -8.21 0.91 2.55
N THR A 126 -7.63 1.78 3.38
CA THR A 126 -8.32 2.90 4.02
C THR A 126 -8.84 3.93 3.01
N ILE A 127 -8.08 4.22 1.94
CA ILE A 127 -8.54 5.12 0.87
C ILE A 127 -9.78 4.55 0.19
N ARG A 128 -9.78 3.24 -0.09
CA ARG A 128 -10.91 2.57 -0.71
C ARG A 128 -12.16 2.63 0.16
N ASP A 129 -12.03 2.19 1.42
CA ASP A 129 -13.16 2.10 2.35
C ASP A 129 -13.81 3.48 2.55
N GLY A 130 -13.00 4.54 2.58
CA GLY A 130 -13.49 5.93 2.63
C GLY A 130 -14.31 6.36 1.40
N HIS A 131 -13.90 5.92 0.22
CA HIS A 131 -14.62 6.26 -1.03
C HIS A 131 -15.97 5.53 -1.16
N GLU A 132 -16.03 4.27 -0.73
CA GLU A 132 -17.28 3.50 -0.71
C GLU A 132 -18.33 4.15 0.19
N VAL A 133 -17.94 4.63 1.37
CA VAL A 133 -18.85 5.36 2.29
C VAL A 133 -19.38 6.63 1.64
N GLU A 134 -18.52 7.42 1.00
CA GLU A 134 -18.92 8.67 0.33
C GLU A 134 -19.91 8.42 -0.82
N LEU A 135 -19.73 7.35 -1.59
CA LEU A 135 -20.66 6.96 -2.65
C LEU A 135 -22.03 6.53 -2.11
N MET A 136 -22.04 5.79 -0.99
CA MET A 136 -23.30 5.40 -0.32
C MET A 136 -24.07 6.61 0.24
N GLU A 137 -23.37 7.59 0.82
CA GLU A 137 -23.97 8.83 1.30
C GLU A 137 -24.57 9.66 0.15
N ARG A 138 -23.89 9.72 -1.01
CA ARG A 138 -24.40 10.42 -2.21
C ARG A 138 -25.58 9.72 -2.86
N SER A 139 -25.69 8.41 -2.74
CA SER A 139 -26.76 7.62 -3.33
C SER A 139 -28.10 7.75 -2.58
N GLY A 140 -28.13 8.35 -1.38
CA GLY A 140 -29.29 8.71 -0.57
C GLY A 140 -30.30 7.56 -0.38
N PRO A 141 -31.12 7.55 0.67
CA PRO A 141 -32.20 6.56 0.75
C PRO A 141 -33.18 6.85 -0.39
N THR A 142 -33.28 5.94 -1.34
CA THR A 142 -34.40 5.92 -2.30
C THR A 142 -35.67 5.80 -1.46
N THR A 143 -36.32 6.92 -1.15
CA THR A 143 -37.66 6.94 -0.63
C THR A 143 -38.53 6.24 -1.65
N VAL A 144 -38.79 4.97 -1.44
CA VAL A 144 -39.92 4.28 -2.07
C VAL A 144 -41.18 4.95 -1.53
N THR A 145 -41.56 6.06 -2.15
CA THR A 145 -42.88 6.63 -1.99
C THR A 145 -43.85 5.64 -2.67
N GLY A 146 -44.29 4.63 -1.93
CA GLY A 146 -45.46 3.88 -2.26
C GLY A 146 -46.65 4.85 -2.28
N LYS A 147 -47.12 5.15 -3.47
CA LYS A 147 -48.39 5.87 -3.65
C LYS A 147 -49.51 4.81 -3.48
N PRO A 148 -50.54 5.16 -2.75
CA PRO A 148 -51.71 4.24 -2.49
C PRO A 148 -52.49 3.91 -3.76
#